data_b4bb4d938a413d6df7fe1895d8675ab3
#
_entry.id   b4bb4d938a413d6df7fe1895d8675ab3
#
_cell.length_a   1.000
_cell.length_b   1.000
_cell.length_c   1.000
_cell.angle_alpha   90.00
_cell.angle_beta   90.00
_cell.angle_gamma   90.00
#
_symmetry.space_group_name_H-M   'P 1'
#
loop_
_entity.id
_entity.type
_entity.pdbx_description
1 polymer ?
#
loop_
_entity_poly.entity_id
_entity_poly.type
_entity_poly.pdbx_seq_one_letter_code
_entity_poly.pdbx_strand_id
1 'polypeptide(L)'
;MKQDRDNILSFDQGAGFYLKTARRQAEAGNLVRALAHLRTAHEKDPGNAEITIALAEILNRMQRFEESITVLMSMGRLEALPPDGLFGMASNFIALEEFGPARMCLEYYLHRDPEGTYAPDAADYLDLMDDTPEMNWQLGLDEGEDMDLIAHIHYAKTLHVSYRDKEALRHLLDLEERYPKSLWLQMEIALSEYCVEAYESCEQRLFNILKEDKNYVRARCLLALLRRGEGKKREAREMLASMPIPTDGTTEELGNLNVMLLEVEDYARAEECGECLANIIPYDPMTLHELGYTKYMLGKSKEAADLYRRIVEMDPHDTVAAWYLAAAQAEPDPKKGGKGWSIQYDVPYRVAVERLRRIGDVFAEGPEPLKQRWAEDGEFRDLVGWALFSPLAPDKHGILTILAVAADPAAERLLREFLLRSDQSDESKQLAFGALHTYDGAEPNAMFYNGLWQFGEVIHATLPSDLPKAYMKVFGRLSRCAEEIACPEKTAELAQRAFYFFVLAQNGTYRRLSPTQEDAFVAAFVCMAVHFQEQDIREEDLCEAYGITARRLNNALKIIFSTLEEGSKT
;
A
#
# COMPACT_ATOMS: atom_id res chain seq x y z
N MET A 1 48.57 25.34 -31.71
CA MET A 1 48.09 25.58 -30.33
C MET A 1 46.60 25.25 -30.28
N LYS A 2 46.27 23.99 -30.07
CA LYS A 2 44.92 23.45 -29.75
C LYS A 2 45.18 22.25 -28.87
N GLN A 3 45.39 22.45 -27.60
CA GLN A 3 45.39 21.45 -26.53
C GLN A 3 45.07 22.21 -25.26
N ASP A 4 44.27 21.60 -24.42
CA ASP A 4 43.80 22.01 -23.10
C ASP A 4 42.40 22.59 -23.03
N ARG A 5 41.38 21.72 -23.28
CA ARG A 5 40.02 21.93 -22.78
C ARG A 5 39.37 20.63 -22.23
N ASP A 6 40.11 19.56 -22.01
CA ASP A 6 39.54 18.28 -21.56
C ASP A 6 40.05 17.84 -20.15
N ASN A 7 40.27 18.79 -19.26
CA ASN A 7 40.55 18.50 -17.85
C ASN A 7 39.53 19.13 -16.93
N ILE A 8 38.24 18.94 -17.21
CA ILE A 8 37.22 19.02 -16.19
C ILE A 8 37.19 17.63 -15.55
N LEU A 9 38.02 17.43 -14.52
CA LEU A 9 37.80 16.36 -13.57
C LEU A 9 36.40 16.55 -13.02
N SER A 10 35.50 15.66 -13.36
CA SER A 10 34.22 15.57 -12.68
C SER A 10 34.57 15.26 -11.22
N PHE A 11 34.41 16.24 -10.35
CA PHE A 11 34.60 16.06 -8.92
C PHE A 11 33.41 15.22 -8.44
N ASP A 12 33.52 13.91 -8.56
CA ASP A 12 32.53 12.98 -8.07
C ASP A 12 32.55 13.04 -6.53
N GLN A 13 31.63 13.81 -5.98
CA GLN A 13 31.51 13.99 -4.55
C GLN A 13 30.88 12.74 -3.93
N GLY A 14 31.52 12.20 -2.89
CA GLY A 14 31.02 10.99 -2.21
C GLY A 14 29.69 11.22 -1.49
N ALA A 15 29.01 10.13 -1.10
CA ALA A 15 27.70 10.14 -0.44
C ALA A 15 27.63 11.08 0.78
N GLY A 16 28.69 11.14 1.60
CA GLY A 16 28.75 12.03 2.77
C GLY A 16 28.69 13.52 2.46
N PHE A 17 29.15 13.97 1.28
CA PHE A 17 28.99 15.37 0.86
C PHE A 17 27.51 15.70 0.61
N TYR A 18 26.81 14.81 -0.07
CA TYR A 18 25.37 14.98 -0.36
C TYR A 18 24.56 14.92 0.93
N LEU A 19 24.84 14.01 1.85
CA LEU A 19 24.21 13.94 3.17
C LEU A 19 24.37 15.27 3.94
N LYS A 20 25.60 15.81 4.03
CA LYS A 20 25.86 17.09 4.71
C LYS A 20 25.12 18.24 4.03
N THR A 21 25.05 18.23 2.71
CA THR A 21 24.35 19.27 1.95
C THR A 21 22.86 19.19 2.18
N ALA A 22 22.29 17.98 2.18
CA ALA A 22 20.88 17.73 2.45
C ALA A 22 20.47 18.22 3.84
N ARG A 23 21.24 17.95 4.88
CA ARG A 23 20.96 18.43 6.24
C ARG A 23 20.87 19.96 6.29
N ARG A 24 21.81 20.67 5.65
CA ARG A 24 21.75 22.15 5.57
C ARG A 24 20.53 22.65 4.82
N GLN A 25 20.09 21.96 3.75
CA GLN A 25 18.88 22.30 3.03
C GLN A 25 17.63 22.06 3.89
N ALA A 26 17.60 20.96 4.63
CA ALA A 26 16.51 20.62 5.55
C ALA A 26 16.37 21.62 6.70
N GLU A 27 17.48 22.07 7.28
CA GLU A 27 17.53 23.12 8.31
C GLU A 27 17.06 24.48 7.76
N ALA A 28 17.33 24.76 6.49
CA ALA A 28 16.85 25.95 5.79
C ALA A 28 15.39 25.86 5.32
N GLY A 29 14.69 24.74 5.59
CA GLY A 29 13.30 24.51 5.16
C GLY A 29 13.15 24.07 3.69
N ASN A 30 14.25 23.87 2.95
CA ASN A 30 14.23 23.50 1.53
C ASN A 30 14.13 21.98 1.36
N LEU A 31 12.98 21.38 1.75
CA LEU A 31 12.81 19.92 1.79
C LEU A 31 12.99 19.25 0.41
N VAL A 32 12.51 19.87 -0.68
CA VAL A 32 12.67 19.31 -2.04
C VAL A 32 14.15 19.16 -2.41
N ARG A 33 14.98 20.16 -2.11
CA ARG A 33 16.43 20.09 -2.37
C ARG A 33 17.11 19.11 -1.43
N ALA A 34 16.68 19.03 -0.18
CA ALA A 34 17.19 18.05 0.77
C ALA A 34 16.91 16.62 0.27
N LEU A 35 15.70 16.35 -0.20
CA LEU A 35 15.28 15.06 -0.78
C LEU A 35 16.15 14.70 -1.98
N ALA A 36 16.34 15.62 -2.94
CA ALA A 36 17.18 15.36 -4.13
C ALA A 36 18.62 14.98 -3.75
N HIS A 37 19.22 15.70 -2.78
CA HIS A 37 20.57 15.36 -2.31
C HIS A 37 20.62 14.02 -1.56
N LEU A 38 19.59 13.68 -0.77
CA LEU A 38 19.54 12.40 -0.06
C LEU A 38 19.33 11.21 -1.00
N ARG A 39 18.52 11.35 -2.03
CA ARG A 39 18.39 10.33 -3.08
C ARG A 39 19.74 10.09 -3.77
N THR A 40 20.45 11.16 -4.17
CA THR A 40 21.79 11.03 -4.73
C THR A 40 22.79 10.39 -3.74
N ALA A 41 22.70 10.71 -2.45
CA ALA A 41 23.55 10.08 -1.43
C ALA A 41 23.22 8.59 -1.30
N HIS A 42 21.96 8.23 -1.27
CA HIS A 42 21.47 6.85 -1.14
C HIS A 42 21.82 6.01 -2.38
N GLU A 43 21.73 6.55 -3.60
CA GLU A 43 22.18 5.87 -4.82
C GLU A 43 23.67 5.54 -4.79
N LYS A 44 24.49 6.44 -4.20
CA LYS A 44 25.95 6.24 -4.09
C LYS A 44 26.36 5.28 -2.98
N ASP A 45 25.57 5.16 -1.92
CA ASP A 45 25.82 4.31 -0.76
C ASP A 45 24.51 3.78 -0.17
N PRO A 46 23.86 2.81 -0.86
CA PRO A 46 22.54 2.29 -0.47
C PRO A 46 22.56 1.53 0.88
N GLY A 47 23.72 1.01 1.29
CA GLY A 47 23.89 0.29 2.56
C GLY A 47 24.09 1.19 3.78
N ASN A 48 24.11 2.50 3.61
CA ASN A 48 24.39 3.44 4.68
C ASN A 48 23.12 3.79 5.47
N ALA A 49 23.02 3.24 6.68
CA ALA A 49 21.88 3.44 7.56
C ALA A 49 21.60 4.92 7.87
N GLU A 50 22.65 5.74 8.08
CA GLU A 50 22.49 7.16 8.38
C GLU A 50 21.84 7.92 7.21
N ILE A 51 22.22 7.60 5.98
CA ILE A 51 21.65 8.21 4.77
C ILE A 51 20.21 7.76 4.60
N THR A 52 19.92 6.47 4.78
CA THR A 52 18.58 5.90 4.62
C THR A 52 17.61 6.48 5.65
N ILE A 53 18.03 6.58 6.93
CA ILE A 53 17.21 7.21 7.97
C ILE A 53 16.97 8.69 7.68
N ALA A 54 18.00 9.44 7.26
CA ALA A 54 17.85 10.85 6.92
C ALA A 54 16.91 11.05 5.71
N LEU A 55 16.95 10.14 4.73
CA LEU A 55 16.03 10.15 3.59
C LEU A 55 14.58 9.90 4.05
N ALA A 56 14.37 8.89 4.90
CA ALA A 56 13.07 8.58 5.46
C ALA A 56 12.51 9.73 6.32
N GLU A 57 13.35 10.39 7.11
CA GLU A 57 12.97 11.58 7.90
C GLU A 57 12.47 12.73 7.02
N ILE A 58 13.16 13.03 5.91
CA ILE A 58 12.72 14.08 4.99
C ILE A 58 11.40 13.70 4.33
N LEU A 59 11.21 12.44 3.93
CA LEU A 59 9.97 11.95 3.37
C LEU A 59 8.81 12.05 4.39
N ASN A 60 9.05 11.68 5.65
CA ASN A 60 8.07 11.86 6.73
C ASN A 60 7.67 13.34 6.91
N ARG A 61 8.65 14.25 6.98
CA ARG A 61 8.41 15.71 7.04
C ARG A 61 7.66 16.27 5.83
N MET A 62 7.78 15.60 4.68
CA MET A 62 7.02 15.90 3.46
C MET A 62 5.66 15.21 3.42
N GLN A 63 5.26 14.50 4.48
CA GLN A 63 4.04 13.69 4.58
C GLN A 63 3.96 12.57 3.52
N ARG A 64 5.11 12.10 3.04
CA ARG A 64 5.23 10.95 2.12
C ARG A 64 5.51 9.68 2.92
N PHE A 65 4.57 9.32 3.78
CA PHE A 65 4.74 8.28 4.80
C PHE A 65 4.98 6.89 4.19
N GLU A 66 4.22 6.49 3.17
CA GLU A 66 4.38 5.19 2.50
C GLU A 66 5.76 5.05 1.85
N GLU A 67 6.26 6.11 1.21
CA GLU A 67 7.60 6.11 0.63
C GLU A 67 8.69 6.06 1.72
N SER A 68 8.48 6.76 2.84
CA SER A 68 9.37 6.70 4.01
C SER A 68 9.45 5.28 4.56
N ILE A 69 8.31 4.57 4.68
CA ILE A 69 8.25 3.16 5.08
C ILE A 69 9.05 2.30 4.09
N THR A 70 8.84 2.49 2.79
CA THR A 70 9.54 1.74 1.74
C THR A 70 11.06 1.91 1.85
N VAL A 71 11.51 3.13 2.06
CA VAL A 71 12.94 3.45 2.26
C VAL A 71 13.50 2.76 3.49
N LEU A 72 12.81 2.81 4.64
CA LEU A 72 13.25 2.14 5.87
C LEU A 72 13.25 0.62 5.70
N MET A 73 12.24 0.03 5.07
CA MET A 73 12.19 -1.40 4.78
C MET A 73 13.28 -1.88 3.81
N SER A 74 13.91 -0.98 3.05
CA SER A 74 15.07 -1.34 2.22
C SER A 74 16.31 -1.72 3.04
N MET A 75 16.38 -1.32 4.31
CA MET A 75 17.49 -1.65 5.22
C MET A 75 17.45 -3.09 5.73
N GLY A 76 16.32 -3.77 5.63
CA GLY A 76 16.15 -5.13 6.13
C GLY A 76 14.81 -5.35 6.84
N ARG A 77 14.74 -6.44 7.59
CA ARG A 77 13.58 -6.78 8.40
C ARG A 77 13.41 -5.81 9.57
N LEU A 78 12.21 -5.68 10.07
CA LEU A 78 11.86 -4.75 11.16
C LEU A 78 12.77 -4.94 12.38
N GLU A 79 13.04 -6.19 12.76
CA GLU A 79 13.90 -6.53 13.90
C GLU A 79 15.38 -6.13 13.67
N ALA A 80 15.78 -5.89 12.43
CA ALA A 80 17.15 -5.49 12.09
C ALA A 80 17.33 -3.97 12.03
N LEU A 81 16.26 -3.19 11.97
CA LEU A 81 16.32 -1.74 11.88
C LEU A 81 17.00 -1.12 13.11
N PRO A 82 17.81 -0.08 12.95
CA PRO A 82 18.34 0.68 14.09
C PRO A 82 17.22 1.40 14.84
N PRO A 83 17.42 1.77 16.12
CA PRO A 83 16.38 2.41 16.93
C PRO A 83 15.72 3.63 16.26
N ASP A 84 16.50 4.55 15.70
CA ASP A 84 15.96 5.73 15.01
C ASP A 84 15.09 5.33 13.80
N GLY A 85 15.42 4.26 13.10
CA GLY A 85 14.62 3.70 12.01
C GLY A 85 13.30 3.11 12.51
N LEU A 86 13.30 2.41 13.65
CA LEU A 86 12.09 1.86 14.28
C LEU A 86 11.14 2.97 14.72
N PHE A 87 11.65 4.03 15.35
CA PHE A 87 10.83 5.18 15.73
C PHE A 87 10.28 5.93 14.52
N GLY A 88 11.09 6.10 13.46
CA GLY A 88 10.65 6.67 12.19
C GLY A 88 9.55 5.84 11.52
N MET A 89 9.66 4.50 11.57
CA MET A 89 8.60 3.59 11.10
C MET A 89 7.30 3.77 11.90
N ALA A 90 7.40 3.80 13.23
CA ALA A 90 6.25 4.01 14.10
C ALA A 90 5.55 5.34 13.79
N SER A 91 6.31 6.42 13.63
CA SER A 91 5.77 7.75 13.27
C SER A 91 5.03 7.74 11.93
N ASN A 92 5.55 7.01 10.93
CA ASN A 92 4.88 6.87 9.65
C ASN A 92 3.57 6.08 9.77
N PHE A 93 3.57 4.96 10.51
CA PHE A 93 2.38 4.15 10.71
C PHE A 93 1.31 4.88 11.53
N ILE A 94 1.70 5.64 12.54
CA ILE A 94 0.77 6.50 13.28
C ILE A 94 0.10 7.51 12.34
N ALA A 95 0.88 8.15 11.47
CA ALA A 95 0.35 9.12 10.51
C ALA A 95 -0.58 8.50 9.45
N LEU A 96 -0.43 7.20 9.18
CA LEU A 96 -1.30 6.42 8.29
C LEU A 96 -2.46 5.73 9.05
N GLU A 97 -2.61 5.97 10.35
CA GLU A 97 -3.61 5.33 11.22
C GLU A 97 -3.46 3.78 11.30
N GLU A 98 -2.25 3.28 11.01
CA GLU A 98 -1.91 1.86 11.07
C GLU A 98 -1.33 1.51 12.45
N PHE A 99 -2.18 1.49 13.47
CA PHE A 99 -1.77 1.46 14.87
C PHE A 99 -1.15 0.13 15.32
N GLY A 100 -1.55 -1.00 14.72
CA GLY A 100 -0.94 -2.31 15.02
C GLY A 100 0.55 -2.36 14.66
N PRO A 101 0.93 -2.07 13.41
CA PRO A 101 2.33 -1.91 13.02
C PRO A 101 3.09 -0.83 13.80
N ALA A 102 2.43 0.30 14.12
CA ALA A 102 3.03 1.36 14.92
C ALA A 102 3.45 0.87 16.31
N ARG A 103 2.52 0.21 17.03
CA ARG A 103 2.77 -0.41 18.33
C ARG A 103 3.96 -1.35 18.29
N MET A 104 3.99 -2.25 17.31
CA MET A 104 5.08 -3.21 17.17
C MET A 104 6.44 -2.51 17.00
N CYS A 105 6.50 -1.46 16.19
CA CYS A 105 7.73 -0.67 16.02
C CYS A 105 8.17 0.02 17.32
N LEU A 106 7.23 0.58 18.11
CA LEU A 106 7.51 1.23 19.39
C LEU A 106 8.00 0.23 20.45
N GLU A 107 7.39 -0.95 20.51
CA GLU A 107 7.82 -2.03 21.41
C GLU A 107 9.24 -2.52 21.05
N TYR A 108 9.55 -2.72 19.77
CA TYR A 108 10.92 -3.04 19.33
C TYR A 108 11.91 -1.92 19.65
N TYR A 109 11.51 -0.66 19.48
CA TYR A 109 12.34 0.48 19.83
C TYR A 109 12.70 0.46 21.32
N LEU A 110 11.71 0.40 22.23
CA LEU A 110 11.94 0.40 23.67
C LEU A 110 12.70 -0.84 24.17
N HIS A 111 12.52 -1.99 23.52
CA HIS A 111 13.32 -3.18 23.83
C HIS A 111 14.81 -2.99 23.49
N ARG A 112 15.11 -2.26 22.42
CA ARG A 112 16.49 -2.07 21.93
C ARG A 112 17.21 -0.87 22.57
N ASP A 113 16.49 0.21 22.79
CA ASP A 113 17.03 1.47 23.28
C ASP A 113 16.09 2.11 24.32
N PRO A 114 15.94 1.48 25.49
CA PRO A 114 15.00 1.95 26.52
C PRO A 114 15.37 3.31 27.13
N GLU A 115 16.61 3.78 26.95
CA GLU A 115 17.10 5.09 27.40
C GLU A 115 17.40 6.03 26.22
N GLY A 116 16.97 5.66 25.01
CA GLY A 116 17.17 6.42 23.78
C GLY A 116 16.44 7.76 23.77
N THR A 117 16.80 8.58 22.80
CA THR A 117 16.27 9.94 22.64
C THR A 117 14.73 9.96 22.55
N TYR A 118 14.13 8.98 21.91
CA TYR A 118 12.68 8.88 21.68
C TYR A 118 11.98 7.92 22.67
N ALA A 119 12.68 7.39 23.69
CA ALA A 119 12.08 6.45 24.62
C ALA A 119 10.89 7.03 25.40
N PRO A 120 10.93 8.29 25.89
CA PRO A 120 9.77 8.91 26.51
C PRO A 120 8.58 9.00 25.55
N ASP A 121 8.81 9.51 24.34
CA ASP A 121 7.74 9.66 23.33
C ASP A 121 7.16 8.30 22.91
N ALA A 122 8.00 7.27 22.77
CA ALA A 122 7.56 5.92 22.47
C ALA A 122 6.70 5.30 23.57
N ALA A 123 7.07 5.52 24.83
CA ALA A 123 6.27 5.08 25.99
C ALA A 123 4.94 5.82 26.05
N ASP A 124 4.94 7.15 25.86
CA ASP A 124 3.73 7.97 25.87
C ASP A 124 2.75 7.53 24.77
N TYR A 125 3.25 7.20 23.57
CA TYR A 125 2.41 6.67 22.49
C TYR A 125 1.83 5.30 22.83
N LEU A 126 2.61 4.39 23.44
CA LEU A 126 2.10 3.06 23.85
C LEU A 126 1.05 3.19 24.95
N ASP A 127 1.28 4.04 25.96
CA ASP A 127 0.30 4.31 27.00
C ASP A 127 -1.00 4.87 26.41
N LEU A 128 -0.89 5.80 25.43
CA LEU A 128 -2.05 6.32 24.73
C LEU A 128 -2.79 5.25 23.95
N MET A 129 -2.05 4.32 23.29
CA MET A 129 -2.65 3.18 22.58
C MET A 129 -3.34 2.20 23.54
N ASP A 130 -2.84 2.03 24.76
CA ASP A 130 -3.46 1.18 25.79
C ASP A 130 -4.74 1.82 26.36
N ASP A 131 -4.72 3.13 26.56
CA ASP A 131 -5.88 3.89 27.07
C ASP A 131 -6.99 4.06 26.01
N THR A 132 -6.60 4.09 24.73
CA THR A 132 -7.51 4.25 23.57
C THR A 132 -7.19 3.22 22.49
N PRO A 133 -7.64 1.96 22.63
CA PRO A 133 -7.22 0.84 21.78
C PRO A 133 -7.41 1.07 20.28
N GLU A 134 -8.47 1.76 19.88
CA GLU A 134 -8.75 2.05 18.49
C GLU A 134 -8.12 3.36 18.01
N MET A 135 -7.34 4.03 18.87
CA MET A 135 -6.64 5.27 18.56
C MET A 135 -7.53 6.37 17.99
N ASN A 136 -8.75 6.45 18.49
CA ASN A 136 -9.78 7.41 18.04
C ASN A 136 -9.37 8.88 18.17
N TRP A 137 -8.37 9.20 19.01
CA TRP A 137 -7.85 10.54 19.18
C TRP A 137 -7.29 11.17 17.88
N GLN A 138 -6.76 10.33 16.98
CA GLN A 138 -6.26 10.79 15.67
C GLN A 138 -7.36 10.90 14.61
N LEU A 139 -8.52 10.30 14.86
CA LEU A 139 -9.64 10.32 13.92
C LEU A 139 -10.50 11.58 14.07
N GLY A 140 -10.20 12.44 15.05
CA GLY A 140 -10.95 13.68 15.29
C GLY A 140 -12.42 13.45 15.62
N LEU A 141 -12.74 12.32 16.25
CA LEU A 141 -14.10 11.95 16.62
C LEU A 141 -14.58 12.77 17.80
N ASP A 142 -15.84 13.20 17.76
CA ASP A 142 -16.45 13.91 18.87
C ASP A 142 -16.55 13.03 20.13
N GLU A 143 -16.44 13.66 21.31
CA GLU A 143 -16.65 13.02 22.61
C GLU A 143 -18.04 12.39 22.66
N GLY A 144 -18.14 11.08 22.48
CA GLY A 144 -19.42 10.35 22.56
C GLY A 144 -19.65 9.29 21.47
N GLU A 145 -18.78 9.18 20.47
CA GLU A 145 -18.83 8.03 19.55
C GLU A 145 -18.33 6.77 20.26
N ASP A 146 -19.03 5.65 20.01
CA ASP A 146 -18.69 4.35 20.60
C ASP A 146 -17.48 3.76 19.88
N MET A 147 -16.43 3.47 20.64
CA MET A 147 -15.15 2.92 20.16
C MET A 147 -15.32 1.62 19.35
N ASP A 148 -16.30 0.78 19.72
CA ASP A 148 -16.63 -0.45 18.99
C ASP A 148 -17.07 -0.14 17.55
N LEU A 149 -17.80 0.95 17.32
CA LEU A 149 -18.18 1.38 15.98
C LEU A 149 -16.97 1.72 15.11
N ILE A 150 -15.96 2.38 15.69
CA ILE A 150 -14.73 2.75 14.97
C ILE A 150 -14.00 1.51 14.46
N ALA A 151 -13.77 0.53 15.34
CA ALA A 151 -13.11 -0.72 14.98
C ALA A 151 -13.85 -1.44 13.85
N HIS A 152 -15.17 -1.47 13.90
CA HIS A 152 -16.00 -2.07 12.86
C HIS A 152 -15.91 -1.33 11.51
N ILE A 153 -15.88 -0.01 11.51
CA ILE A 153 -15.71 0.79 10.29
C ILE A 153 -14.31 0.57 9.69
N HIS A 154 -13.27 0.56 10.52
CA HIS A 154 -11.92 0.20 10.05
C HIS A 154 -11.89 -1.18 9.41
N TYR A 155 -12.49 -2.17 10.04
CA TYR A 155 -12.59 -3.51 9.44
C TYR A 155 -13.31 -3.50 8.09
N ALA A 156 -14.41 -2.74 7.95
CA ALA A 156 -15.10 -2.61 6.68
C ALA A 156 -14.21 -1.93 5.61
N LYS A 157 -13.42 -0.92 5.97
CA LYS A 157 -12.44 -0.29 5.06
C LYS A 157 -11.40 -1.31 4.58
N THR A 158 -10.86 -2.18 5.44
CA THR A 158 -9.93 -3.23 5.02
C THR A 158 -10.56 -4.24 4.06
N LEU A 159 -11.85 -4.54 4.24
CA LEU A 159 -12.60 -5.39 3.31
C LEU A 159 -12.76 -4.72 1.93
N HIS A 160 -13.01 -3.40 1.86
CA HIS A 160 -13.05 -2.66 0.60
C HIS A 160 -11.71 -2.64 -0.13
N VAL A 161 -10.61 -2.40 0.58
CA VAL A 161 -9.25 -2.47 0.00
C VAL A 161 -8.97 -3.86 -0.58
N SER A 162 -9.54 -4.90 0.01
CA SER A 162 -9.42 -6.30 -0.45
C SER A 162 -10.48 -6.70 -1.49
N TYR A 163 -11.23 -5.74 -2.06
CA TYR A 163 -12.33 -5.98 -3.03
C TYR A 163 -13.45 -6.91 -2.51
N ARG A 164 -13.65 -6.95 -1.18
CA ARG A 164 -14.69 -7.74 -0.51
C ARG A 164 -15.91 -6.89 -0.15
N ASP A 165 -16.35 -6.05 -1.08
CA ASP A 165 -17.37 -5.01 -0.86
C ASP A 165 -18.71 -5.56 -0.31
N LYS A 166 -19.13 -6.74 -0.78
CA LYS A 166 -20.35 -7.40 -0.28
C LYS A 166 -20.26 -7.83 1.18
N GLU A 167 -19.07 -8.18 1.64
CA GLU A 167 -18.85 -8.53 3.04
C GLU A 167 -18.78 -7.28 3.89
N ALA A 168 -18.12 -6.23 3.41
CA ALA A 168 -18.12 -4.92 4.05
C ALA A 168 -19.54 -4.39 4.25
N LEU A 169 -20.35 -4.38 3.19
CA LEU A 169 -21.74 -3.94 3.27
C LEU A 169 -22.54 -4.74 4.30
N ARG A 170 -22.43 -6.07 4.29
CA ARG A 170 -23.16 -6.93 5.25
C ARG A 170 -22.74 -6.61 6.69
N HIS A 171 -21.45 -6.47 6.91
CA HIS A 171 -20.90 -6.15 8.22
C HIS A 171 -21.41 -4.80 8.76
N LEU A 172 -21.40 -3.76 7.90
CA LEU A 172 -21.91 -2.44 8.28
C LEU A 172 -23.43 -2.41 8.51
N LEU A 173 -24.21 -3.17 7.73
CA LEU A 173 -25.65 -3.29 7.92
C LEU A 173 -26.02 -3.97 9.26
N ASP A 174 -25.22 -4.94 9.71
CA ASP A 174 -25.41 -5.59 11.02
C ASP A 174 -25.23 -4.58 12.19
N LEU A 175 -24.49 -3.49 11.97
CA LEU A 175 -24.29 -2.42 12.97
C LEU A 175 -25.41 -1.37 12.95
N GLU A 176 -26.17 -1.25 11.87
CA GLU A 176 -27.18 -0.20 11.71
C GLU A 176 -28.24 -0.23 12.82
N GLU A 177 -28.61 -1.43 13.32
CA GLU A 177 -29.56 -1.57 14.43
C GLU A 177 -28.98 -1.04 15.77
N ARG A 178 -27.65 -1.12 15.94
CA ARG A 178 -26.96 -0.66 17.16
C ARG A 178 -26.71 0.86 17.13
N TYR A 179 -26.41 1.42 15.96
CA TYR A 179 -26.01 2.81 15.75
C TYR A 179 -26.88 3.55 14.72
N PRO A 180 -28.23 3.57 14.87
CA PRO A 180 -29.14 4.05 13.83
C PRO A 180 -29.02 5.56 13.53
N LYS A 181 -28.38 6.34 14.42
CA LYS A 181 -28.21 7.79 14.28
C LYS A 181 -26.81 8.22 13.85
N SER A 182 -25.87 7.31 13.76
CA SER A 182 -24.52 7.65 13.32
C SER A 182 -24.49 8.00 11.84
N LEU A 183 -24.31 9.28 11.51
CA LEU A 183 -24.18 9.72 10.12
C LEU A 183 -22.93 9.17 9.47
N TRP A 184 -21.87 8.96 10.25
CA TRP A 184 -20.65 8.33 9.77
C TRP A 184 -20.91 6.88 9.30
N LEU A 185 -21.54 6.04 10.15
CA LEU A 185 -21.95 4.69 9.73
C LEU A 185 -22.85 4.70 8.49
N GLN A 186 -23.85 5.60 8.46
CA GLN A 186 -24.73 5.73 7.31
C GLN A 186 -23.97 6.08 6.03
N MET A 187 -22.91 6.90 6.14
CA MET A 187 -22.07 7.26 5.00
C MET A 187 -21.22 6.07 4.52
N GLU A 188 -20.63 5.28 5.43
CA GLU A 188 -19.86 4.08 5.07
C GLU A 188 -20.75 2.99 4.44
N ILE A 189 -22.00 2.83 4.93
CA ILE A 189 -22.99 1.96 4.28
C ILE A 189 -23.31 2.47 2.88
N ALA A 190 -23.55 3.79 2.70
CA ALA A 190 -23.83 4.37 1.38
C ALA A 190 -22.68 4.13 0.39
N LEU A 191 -21.44 4.27 0.85
CA LEU A 191 -20.25 3.98 0.04
C LEU A 191 -20.20 2.50 -0.35
N SER A 192 -20.45 1.60 0.60
CA SER A 192 -20.49 0.16 0.35
C SER A 192 -21.62 -0.22 -0.62
N GLU A 193 -22.80 0.39 -0.48
CA GLU A 193 -23.93 0.24 -1.42
C GLU A 193 -23.54 0.69 -2.84
N TYR A 194 -22.78 1.79 -2.96
CA TYR A 194 -22.26 2.25 -4.24
C TYR A 194 -21.26 1.23 -4.85
N CYS A 195 -20.34 0.70 -4.06
CA CYS A 195 -19.34 -0.28 -4.52
C CYS A 195 -19.99 -1.60 -5.01
N VAL A 196 -21.11 -2.01 -4.42
CA VAL A 196 -21.86 -3.21 -4.88
C VAL A 196 -22.93 -2.90 -5.93
N GLU A 197 -22.94 -1.68 -6.49
CA GLU A 197 -23.87 -1.21 -7.52
C GLU A 197 -25.35 -1.12 -7.05
N ALA A 198 -25.59 -1.06 -5.74
CA ALA A 198 -26.92 -0.87 -5.15
C ALA A 198 -27.31 0.62 -5.15
N TYR A 199 -27.30 1.25 -6.33
CA TYR A 199 -27.40 2.71 -6.49
C TYR A 199 -28.67 3.32 -5.93
N GLU A 200 -29.83 2.64 -6.04
CA GLU A 200 -31.10 3.15 -5.51
C GLU A 200 -31.11 3.24 -3.98
N SER A 201 -30.57 2.22 -3.31
CA SER A 201 -30.42 2.20 -1.84
C SER A 201 -29.43 3.28 -1.39
N CYS A 202 -28.27 3.35 -2.05
CA CYS A 202 -27.26 4.38 -1.82
C CYS A 202 -27.87 5.78 -1.94
N GLU A 203 -28.60 6.09 -3.01
CA GLU A 203 -29.22 7.39 -3.20
C GLU A 203 -30.20 7.74 -2.08
N GLN A 204 -31.07 6.80 -1.71
CA GLN A 204 -32.03 7.01 -0.62
C GLN A 204 -31.34 7.30 0.72
N ARG A 205 -30.26 6.58 1.01
CA ARG A 205 -29.45 6.78 2.23
C ARG A 205 -28.76 8.15 2.22
N LEU A 206 -28.17 8.55 1.10
CA LEU A 206 -27.57 9.86 0.94
C LEU A 206 -28.57 11.00 1.14
N PHE A 207 -29.79 10.86 0.63
CA PHE A 207 -30.85 11.84 0.89
C PHE A 207 -31.22 11.92 2.38
N ASN A 208 -31.21 10.80 3.09
CA ASN A 208 -31.49 10.79 4.53
C ASN A 208 -30.35 11.49 5.29
N ILE A 209 -29.08 11.22 4.97
CA ILE A 209 -27.92 11.92 5.55
C ILE A 209 -28.05 13.43 5.31
N LEU A 210 -28.29 13.86 4.06
CA LEU A 210 -28.39 15.28 3.69
C LEU A 210 -29.65 15.98 4.25
N LYS A 211 -30.63 15.24 4.72
CA LYS A 211 -31.77 15.79 5.44
C LYS A 211 -31.41 16.17 6.88
N GLU A 212 -30.53 15.39 7.52
CA GLU A 212 -30.00 15.65 8.87
C GLU A 212 -28.89 16.72 8.80
N ASP A 213 -27.90 16.53 7.93
CA ASP A 213 -26.83 17.49 7.68
C ASP A 213 -26.74 17.86 6.19
N LYS A 214 -27.24 19.04 5.87
CA LYS A 214 -27.24 19.55 4.49
C LYS A 214 -25.86 19.81 3.91
N ASN A 215 -24.84 19.99 4.75
CA ASN A 215 -23.49 20.31 4.37
C ASN A 215 -22.54 19.12 4.45
N TYR A 216 -23.03 17.91 4.70
CA TYR A 216 -22.19 16.73 4.75
C TYR A 216 -21.47 16.51 3.41
N VAL A 217 -20.17 16.88 3.37
CA VAL A 217 -19.35 16.96 2.14
C VAL A 217 -19.34 15.65 1.39
N ARG A 218 -18.99 14.55 2.08
CA ARG A 218 -18.89 13.21 1.48
C ARG A 218 -20.20 12.75 0.84
N ALA A 219 -21.33 12.97 1.50
CA ALA A 219 -22.63 12.57 0.97
C ALA A 219 -23.01 13.37 -0.28
N ARG A 220 -22.71 14.68 -0.32
CA ARG A 220 -22.94 15.48 -1.53
C ARG A 220 -22.06 15.06 -2.68
N CYS A 221 -20.78 14.76 -2.40
CA CYS A 221 -19.84 14.28 -3.41
C CYS A 221 -20.30 12.94 -4.00
N LEU A 222 -20.68 11.98 -3.17
CA LEU A 222 -21.15 10.67 -3.64
C LEU A 222 -22.47 10.78 -4.42
N LEU A 223 -23.40 11.65 -3.98
CA LEU A 223 -24.64 11.89 -4.72
C LEU A 223 -24.37 12.57 -6.07
N ALA A 224 -23.42 13.51 -6.13
CA ALA A 224 -23.00 14.14 -7.39
C ALA A 224 -22.34 13.11 -8.32
N LEU A 225 -21.57 12.16 -7.78
CA LEU A 225 -20.98 11.06 -8.55
C LEU A 225 -22.07 10.16 -9.17
N LEU A 226 -23.11 9.80 -8.41
CA LEU A 226 -24.27 9.07 -8.92
C LEU A 226 -24.95 9.82 -10.07
N ARG A 227 -25.25 11.13 -9.90
CA ARG A 227 -25.84 11.95 -10.96
C ARG A 227 -24.97 12.02 -12.22
N ARG A 228 -23.66 12.10 -12.04
CA ARG A 228 -22.72 12.06 -13.16
C ARG A 228 -22.75 10.71 -13.89
N GLY A 229 -22.79 9.59 -13.16
CA GLY A 229 -22.94 8.24 -13.72
C GLY A 229 -24.22 8.07 -14.54
N GLU A 230 -25.31 8.72 -14.15
CA GLU A 230 -26.56 8.80 -14.90
C GLU A 230 -26.50 9.74 -16.11
N GLY A 231 -25.36 10.37 -16.40
CA GLY A 231 -25.21 11.38 -17.46
C GLY A 231 -25.76 12.78 -17.12
N LYS A 232 -26.19 13.01 -15.87
CA LYS A 232 -26.78 14.27 -15.39
C LYS A 232 -25.70 15.24 -14.86
N LYS A 233 -24.65 15.48 -15.64
CA LYS A 233 -23.49 16.31 -15.25
C LYS A 233 -23.89 17.72 -14.78
N ARG A 234 -24.93 18.32 -15.39
CA ARG A 234 -25.41 19.64 -15.00
C ARG A 234 -25.99 19.65 -13.59
N GLU A 235 -26.80 18.65 -13.24
CA GLU A 235 -27.38 18.52 -11.90
C GLU A 235 -26.27 18.32 -10.86
N ALA A 236 -25.30 17.43 -11.13
CA ALA A 236 -24.15 17.22 -10.28
C ALA A 236 -23.40 18.54 -10.01
N ARG A 237 -23.17 19.34 -11.05
CA ARG A 237 -22.51 20.64 -10.91
C ARG A 237 -23.32 21.63 -10.07
N GLU A 238 -24.64 21.73 -10.29
CA GLU A 238 -25.54 22.60 -9.53
C GLU A 238 -25.58 22.21 -8.04
N MET A 239 -25.55 20.91 -7.72
CA MET A 239 -25.48 20.40 -6.36
C MET A 239 -24.19 20.82 -5.63
N LEU A 240 -23.05 20.75 -6.30
CA LEU A 240 -21.76 21.15 -5.73
C LEU A 240 -21.62 22.68 -5.65
N ALA A 241 -22.16 23.43 -6.61
CA ALA A 241 -22.00 24.88 -6.69
C ALA A 241 -22.50 25.64 -5.46
N SER A 242 -23.49 25.10 -4.74
CA SER A 242 -24.03 25.70 -3.53
C SER A 242 -23.26 25.36 -2.25
N MET A 243 -22.24 24.50 -2.34
CA MET A 243 -21.47 24.02 -1.21
C MET A 243 -20.26 24.93 -0.97
N PRO A 244 -20.00 25.43 0.24
CA PRO A 244 -18.76 26.14 0.51
C PRO A 244 -17.57 25.17 0.41
N ILE A 245 -16.39 25.70 0.07
CA ILE A 245 -15.15 24.96 0.21
C ILE A 245 -14.79 25.03 1.69
N PRO A 246 -14.67 23.88 2.40
CA PRO A 246 -14.34 23.89 3.81
C PRO A 246 -12.90 24.40 4.01
N THR A 247 -12.74 25.46 4.79
CA THR A 247 -11.42 26.03 5.11
C THR A 247 -10.68 25.27 6.20
N ASP A 248 -11.41 24.49 6.97
CA ASP A 248 -11.00 23.64 8.09
C ASP A 248 -11.34 22.17 7.86
N GLY A 249 -11.64 21.81 6.61
CA GLY A 249 -11.93 20.43 6.22
C GLY A 249 -10.72 19.50 6.30
N THR A 250 -10.99 18.22 6.47
CA THR A 250 -9.95 17.20 6.40
C THR A 250 -9.38 17.08 4.98
N THR A 251 -8.19 16.51 4.86
CA THR A 251 -7.60 16.19 3.53
C THR A 251 -8.51 15.30 2.71
N GLU A 252 -9.21 14.35 3.35
CA GLU A 252 -10.18 13.46 2.70
C GLU A 252 -11.37 14.24 2.13
N GLU A 253 -11.97 15.13 2.92
CA GLU A 253 -13.11 15.94 2.47
C GLU A 253 -12.74 16.88 1.33
N LEU A 254 -11.62 17.58 1.44
CA LEU A 254 -11.12 18.46 0.40
C LEU A 254 -10.74 17.68 -0.86
N GLY A 255 -10.08 16.52 -0.72
CA GLY A 255 -9.73 15.66 -1.84
C GLY A 255 -10.96 15.15 -2.59
N ASN A 256 -11.95 14.61 -1.88
CA ASN A 256 -13.21 14.16 -2.46
C ASN A 256 -13.94 15.30 -3.19
N LEU A 257 -14.00 16.49 -2.59
CA LEU A 257 -14.62 17.64 -3.21
C LEU A 257 -13.84 18.09 -4.46
N ASN A 258 -12.51 18.14 -4.40
CA ASN A 258 -11.66 18.56 -5.52
C ASN A 258 -11.86 17.65 -6.73
N VAL A 259 -11.79 16.33 -6.54
CA VAL A 259 -12.03 15.34 -7.60
C VAL A 259 -13.42 15.54 -8.22
N MET A 260 -14.46 15.74 -7.41
CA MET A 260 -15.82 15.94 -7.93
C MET A 260 -15.95 17.27 -8.70
N LEU A 261 -15.30 18.35 -8.26
CA LEU A 261 -15.28 19.63 -8.99
C LEU A 261 -14.58 19.48 -10.36
N LEU A 262 -13.49 18.71 -10.42
CA LEU A 262 -12.80 18.36 -11.66
C LEU A 262 -13.70 17.54 -12.60
N GLU A 263 -14.40 16.55 -12.07
CA GLU A 263 -15.29 15.67 -12.82
C GLU A 263 -16.50 16.40 -13.43
N VAL A 264 -16.99 17.45 -12.76
CA VAL A 264 -18.03 18.32 -13.31
C VAL A 264 -17.49 19.51 -14.09
N GLU A 265 -16.17 19.62 -14.28
CA GLU A 265 -15.46 20.68 -15.00
C GLU A 265 -15.69 22.09 -14.38
N ASP A 266 -15.85 22.17 -13.05
CA ASP A 266 -15.88 23.43 -12.33
C ASP A 266 -14.48 23.85 -11.91
N TYR A 267 -13.64 24.13 -12.90
CA TYR A 267 -12.21 24.40 -12.71
C TYR A 267 -11.92 25.61 -11.82
N ALA A 268 -12.80 26.61 -11.78
CA ALA A 268 -12.58 27.79 -10.95
C ALA A 268 -12.64 27.42 -9.45
N ARG A 269 -13.62 26.61 -9.07
CA ARG A 269 -13.74 26.12 -7.69
C ARG A 269 -12.75 25.00 -7.37
N ALA A 270 -12.42 24.18 -8.38
CA ALA A 270 -11.39 23.17 -8.23
C ALA A 270 -10.00 23.81 -7.99
N GLU A 271 -9.70 24.97 -8.57
CA GLU A 271 -8.48 25.71 -8.26
C GLU A 271 -8.44 26.14 -6.79
N GLU A 272 -9.52 26.75 -6.30
CA GLU A 272 -9.63 27.19 -4.90
C GLU A 272 -9.49 26.00 -3.92
N CYS A 273 -10.20 24.90 -4.19
CA CYS A 273 -10.14 23.69 -3.37
C CYS A 273 -8.76 23.04 -3.42
N GLY A 274 -8.17 22.89 -4.62
CA GLY A 274 -6.85 22.33 -4.82
C GLY A 274 -5.72 23.17 -4.20
N GLU A 275 -5.86 24.50 -4.17
CA GLU A 275 -4.92 25.37 -3.45
C GLU A 275 -5.02 25.19 -1.92
N CYS A 276 -6.23 25.03 -1.37
CA CYS A 276 -6.41 24.71 0.04
C CYS A 276 -5.74 23.37 0.37
N LEU A 277 -5.99 22.34 -0.43
CA LEU A 277 -5.40 21.01 -0.24
C LEU A 277 -3.87 21.04 -0.37
N ALA A 278 -3.33 21.73 -1.39
CA ALA A 278 -1.89 21.86 -1.58
C ALA A 278 -1.19 22.69 -0.49
N ASN A 279 -1.90 23.45 0.31
CA ASN A 279 -1.36 24.11 1.50
C ASN A 279 -1.23 23.13 2.68
N ILE A 280 -2.12 22.12 2.78
CA ILE A 280 -2.10 21.10 3.84
C ILE A 280 -1.06 20.01 3.51
N ILE A 281 -1.08 19.50 2.26
CA ILE A 281 -0.19 18.43 1.76
C ILE A 281 0.63 18.91 0.55
N PRO A 282 1.56 19.85 0.75
CA PRO A 282 2.23 20.57 -0.33
C PRO A 282 3.16 19.71 -1.19
N TYR A 283 3.48 18.51 -0.78
CA TYR A 283 4.42 17.62 -1.45
C TYR A 283 3.77 16.34 -2.01
N ASP A 284 2.44 16.25 -1.95
CA ASP A 284 1.71 15.12 -2.54
C ASP A 284 1.62 15.25 -4.07
N PRO A 285 2.17 14.30 -4.84
CA PRO A 285 2.17 14.36 -6.31
C PRO A 285 0.76 14.36 -6.92
N MET A 286 -0.19 13.64 -6.31
CA MET A 286 -1.58 13.58 -6.77
C MET A 286 -2.24 14.98 -6.68
N THR A 287 -2.15 15.59 -5.51
CA THR A 287 -2.68 16.97 -5.29
C THR A 287 -2.04 18.00 -6.22
N LEU A 288 -0.72 17.93 -6.38
CA LEU A 288 0.00 18.83 -7.29
C LEU A 288 -0.39 18.59 -8.75
N HIS A 289 -0.66 17.36 -9.14
CA HIS A 289 -1.17 17.02 -10.48
C HIS A 289 -2.58 17.57 -10.71
N GLU A 290 -3.51 17.32 -9.81
CA GLU A 290 -4.88 17.80 -9.91
C GLU A 290 -4.94 19.33 -10.01
N LEU A 291 -4.14 20.04 -9.19
CA LEU A 291 -4.01 21.49 -9.26
C LEU A 291 -3.33 21.93 -10.57
N GLY A 292 -2.31 21.22 -11.03
CA GLY A 292 -1.64 21.46 -12.31
C GLY A 292 -2.56 21.29 -13.50
N TYR A 293 -3.35 20.20 -13.50
CA TYR A 293 -4.40 19.95 -14.47
C TYR A 293 -5.42 21.10 -14.48
N THR A 294 -5.92 21.48 -13.30
CA THR A 294 -6.88 22.56 -13.13
C THR A 294 -6.37 23.89 -13.70
N LYS A 295 -5.15 24.29 -13.31
CA LYS A 295 -4.52 25.52 -13.78
C LYS A 295 -4.31 25.50 -15.29
N TYR A 296 -3.92 24.35 -15.84
CA TYR A 296 -3.80 24.20 -17.29
C TYR A 296 -5.15 24.39 -18.00
N MET A 297 -6.22 23.76 -17.51
CA MET A 297 -7.58 23.88 -18.08
C MET A 297 -8.12 25.32 -17.98
N LEU A 298 -7.68 26.11 -17.01
CA LEU A 298 -7.97 27.55 -16.87
C LEU A 298 -7.08 28.44 -17.77
N GLY A 299 -6.16 27.85 -18.57
CA GLY A 299 -5.23 28.60 -19.43
C GLY A 299 -4.00 29.17 -18.70
N LYS A 300 -3.76 28.75 -17.45
CA LYS A 300 -2.60 29.13 -16.63
C LYS A 300 -1.42 28.16 -16.83
N SER A 301 -1.02 27.93 -18.08
CA SER A 301 -0.05 26.90 -18.46
C SER A 301 1.31 27.01 -17.78
N LYS A 302 1.76 28.25 -17.49
CA LYS A 302 3.04 28.47 -16.78
C LYS A 302 2.96 27.98 -15.34
N GLU A 303 1.88 28.29 -14.62
CA GLU A 303 1.67 27.85 -13.25
C GLU A 303 1.53 26.31 -13.19
N ALA A 304 0.82 25.72 -14.16
CA ALA A 304 0.74 24.27 -14.30
C ALA A 304 2.15 23.65 -14.51
N ALA A 305 2.96 24.20 -15.42
CA ALA A 305 4.32 23.73 -15.66
C ALA A 305 5.22 23.86 -14.41
N ASP A 306 5.02 24.89 -13.57
CA ASP A 306 5.77 25.05 -12.33
C ASP A 306 5.42 23.99 -11.29
N LEU A 307 4.15 23.56 -11.20
CA LEU A 307 3.72 22.45 -10.34
C LEU A 307 4.32 21.12 -10.81
N TYR A 308 4.25 20.81 -12.10
CA TYR A 308 4.86 19.58 -12.63
C TYR A 308 6.38 19.58 -12.50
N ARG A 309 7.04 20.73 -12.68
CA ARG A 309 8.48 20.84 -12.42
C ARG A 309 8.83 20.52 -10.98
N ARG A 310 8.01 20.95 -10.02
CA ARG A 310 8.18 20.65 -8.60
C ARG A 310 8.08 19.15 -8.34
N ILE A 311 7.15 18.43 -8.99
CA ILE A 311 7.06 16.96 -8.87
C ILE A 311 8.33 16.30 -9.44
N VAL A 312 8.78 16.70 -10.65
CA VAL A 312 10.01 16.19 -11.26
C VAL A 312 11.27 16.50 -10.42
N GLU A 313 11.31 17.64 -9.72
CA GLU A 313 12.39 17.97 -8.79
C GLU A 313 12.37 17.06 -7.54
N MET A 314 11.18 16.63 -7.09
CA MET A 314 11.04 15.65 -6.02
C MET A 314 11.41 14.24 -6.47
N ASP A 315 11.00 13.86 -7.67
CA ASP A 315 11.29 12.56 -8.28
C ASP A 315 11.67 12.68 -9.76
N PRO A 316 12.96 12.65 -10.09
CA PRO A 316 13.44 12.69 -11.47
C PRO A 316 13.01 11.49 -12.34
N HIS A 317 12.62 10.36 -11.73
CA HIS A 317 12.15 9.16 -12.42
C HIS A 317 10.63 9.16 -12.65
N ASP A 318 9.93 10.18 -12.16
CA ASP A 318 8.50 10.35 -12.39
C ASP A 318 8.22 10.71 -13.86
N THR A 319 7.98 9.68 -14.66
CA THR A 319 7.70 9.84 -16.10
C THR A 319 6.31 10.41 -16.39
N VAL A 320 5.39 10.39 -15.41
CA VAL A 320 4.05 10.99 -15.52
C VAL A 320 4.19 12.50 -15.45
N ALA A 321 4.78 13.01 -14.37
CA ALA A 321 4.99 14.45 -14.20
C ALA A 321 5.87 15.05 -15.31
N ALA A 322 6.92 14.33 -15.73
CA ALA A 322 7.79 14.75 -16.83
C ALA A 322 7.00 14.92 -18.15
N TRP A 323 6.06 13.99 -18.42
CA TRP A 323 5.21 14.10 -19.60
C TRP A 323 4.30 15.34 -19.53
N TYR A 324 3.62 15.60 -18.40
CA TYR A 324 2.74 16.76 -18.25
C TYR A 324 3.51 18.07 -18.28
N LEU A 325 4.71 18.11 -17.71
CA LEU A 325 5.60 19.27 -17.79
C LEU A 325 5.92 19.61 -19.26
N ALA A 326 6.35 18.61 -20.02
CA ALA A 326 6.66 18.78 -21.45
C ALA A 326 5.43 19.20 -22.26
N ALA A 327 4.27 18.59 -21.99
CA ALA A 327 3.01 18.89 -22.67
C ALA A 327 2.54 20.32 -22.39
N ALA A 328 2.58 20.79 -21.13
CA ALA A 328 2.19 22.15 -20.76
C ALA A 328 3.09 23.22 -21.39
N GLN A 329 4.38 22.91 -21.59
CA GLN A 329 5.34 23.81 -22.24
C GLN A 329 5.19 23.84 -23.76
N ALA A 330 4.91 22.67 -24.39
CA ALA A 330 4.80 22.55 -25.83
C ALA A 330 3.53 23.19 -26.41
N GLU A 331 2.39 23.04 -25.72
CA GLU A 331 1.11 23.60 -26.16
C GLU A 331 0.39 24.27 -24.98
N PRO A 332 0.56 25.59 -24.82
CA PRO A 332 -0.02 26.31 -23.69
C PRO A 332 -1.54 26.57 -23.83
N ASP A 333 -2.15 26.31 -24.96
CA ASP A 333 -3.60 26.45 -25.18
C ASP A 333 -4.34 25.16 -24.81
N PRO A 334 -5.13 25.14 -23.71
CA PRO A 334 -5.82 23.93 -23.27
C PRO A 334 -6.85 23.41 -24.28
N LYS A 335 -7.39 24.29 -25.15
CA LYS A 335 -8.32 23.88 -26.21
C LYS A 335 -7.65 23.03 -27.28
N LYS A 336 -6.35 23.14 -27.43
CA LYS A 336 -5.55 22.36 -28.39
C LYS A 336 -4.82 21.21 -27.71
N GLY A 337 -4.15 21.49 -26.59
CA GLY A 337 -3.27 20.54 -25.89
C GLY A 337 -3.95 19.72 -24.80
N GLY A 338 -4.99 20.25 -24.14
CA GLY A 338 -5.66 19.58 -23.01
C GLY A 338 -6.56 18.40 -23.37
N LYS A 339 -6.79 18.18 -24.67
CA LYS A 339 -7.63 17.07 -25.13
C LYS A 339 -6.98 15.72 -24.81
N GLY A 340 -7.61 14.99 -23.92
CA GLY A 340 -7.16 13.67 -23.49
C GLY A 340 -6.26 13.69 -22.24
N TRP A 341 -5.98 14.84 -21.63
CA TRP A 341 -5.37 14.87 -20.30
C TRP A 341 -6.25 14.14 -19.29
N SER A 342 -5.62 13.43 -18.34
CA SER A 342 -6.30 12.69 -17.29
C SER A 342 -6.39 13.53 -16.01
N ILE A 343 -7.49 13.40 -15.26
CA ILE A 343 -7.59 13.89 -13.89
C ILE A 343 -6.80 12.96 -12.96
N GLN A 344 -6.79 11.66 -13.26
CA GLN A 344 -5.98 10.70 -12.51
C GLN A 344 -4.49 10.95 -12.76
N TYR A 345 -3.68 10.70 -11.74
CA TYR A 345 -2.24 10.84 -11.84
C TYR A 345 -1.63 9.70 -12.68
N ASP A 346 -1.89 9.76 -13.96
CA ASP A 346 -1.32 8.88 -14.97
C ASP A 346 -1.26 9.62 -16.31
N VAL A 347 -0.48 9.10 -17.25
CA VAL A 347 -0.42 9.66 -18.60
C VAL A 347 -1.73 9.42 -19.35
N PRO A 348 -2.07 10.25 -20.36
CA PRO A 348 -3.23 9.98 -21.21
C PRO A 348 -3.22 8.59 -21.81
N TYR A 349 -4.38 7.94 -21.90
CA TYR A 349 -4.53 6.56 -22.39
C TYR A 349 -3.76 6.28 -23.69
N ARG A 350 -3.77 7.22 -24.64
CA ARG A 350 -3.03 7.08 -25.90
C ARG A 350 -1.52 6.97 -25.66
N VAL A 351 -1.00 7.71 -24.71
CA VAL A 351 0.44 7.68 -24.35
C VAL A 351 0.75 6.38 -23.62
N ALA A 352 -0.14 5.94 -22.74
CA ALA A 352 -0.01 4.66 -22.03
C ALA A 352 0.08 3.48 -23.01
N VAL A 353 -0.81 3.43 -24.01
CA VAL A 353 -0.78 2.41 -25.07
C VAL A 353 0.56 2.38 -25.82
N GLU A 354 1.11 3.55 -26.16
CA GLU A 354 2.41 3.63 -26.84
C GLU A 354 3.56 3.17 -25.93
N ARG A 355 3.53 3.53 -24.65
CA ARG A 355 4.52 3.08 -23.64
C ARG A 355 4.48 1.56 -23.48
N LEU A 356 3.28 0.99 -23.32
CA LEU A 356 3.09 -0.46 -23.17
C LEU A 356 3.53 -1.21 -24.43
N ARG A 357 3.26 -0.65 -25.63
CA ARG A 357 3.75 -1.23 -26.89
C ARG A 357 5.29 -1.27 -26.90
N ARG A 358 5.97 -0.19 -26.53
CA ARG A 358 7.45 -0.17 -26.45
C ARG A 358 7.99 -1.22 -25.48
N ILE A 359 7.34 -1.41 -24.32
CA ILE A 359 7.72 -2.45 -23.37
C ILE A 359 7.50 -3.84 -23.98
N GLY A 360 6.34 -4.06 -24.60
CA GLY A 360 6.00 -5.34 -25.24
C GLY A 360 6.93 -5.71 -26.41
N ASP A 361 7.35 -4.73 -27.21
CA ASP A 361 8.31 -4.93 -28.29
C ASP A 361 9.64 -5.50 -27.76
N VAL A 362 10.18 -4.91 -26.67
CA VAL A 362 11.41 -5.40 -26.02
C VAL A 362 11.19 -6.77 -25.38
N PHE A 363 10.06 -6.99 -24.72
CA PHE A 363 9.73 -8.29 -24.11
C PHE A 363 9.68 -9.42 -25.15
N ALA A 364 9.15 -9.14 -26.35
CA ALA A 364 9.05 -10.10 -27.44
C ALA A 364 10.41 -10.51 -28.05
N GLU A 365 11.47 -9.72 -27.85
CA GLU A 365 12.83 -10.05 -28.30
C GLU A 365 13.47 -11.19 -27.48
N GLY A 366 12.91 -11.50 -26.30
CA GLY A 366 13.37 -12.57 -25.43
C GLY A 366 14.25 -12.12 -24.25
N PRO A 367 14.66 -13.04 -23.36
CA PRO A 367 15.27 -12.70 -22.09
C PRO A 367 16.64 -12.01 -22.19
N GLU A 368 17.51 -12.40 -23.12
CA GLU A 368 18.85 -11.81 -23.19
C GLU A 368 18.82 -10.35 -23.73
N PRO A 369 18.12 -10.02 -24.84
CA PRO A 369 17.92 -8.63 -25.25
C PRO A 369 17.24 -7.77 -24.18
N LEU A 370 16.27 -8.34 -23.44
CA LEU A 370 15.59 -7.65 -22.34
C LEU A 370 16.57 -7.30 -21.22
N LYS A 371 17.42 -8.24 -20.77
CA LYS A 371 18.47 -7.97 -19.75
C LYS A 371 19.41 -6.87 -20.19
N GLN A 372 19.86 -6.92 -21.45
CA GLN A 372 20.74 -5.91 -22.00
C GLN A 372 20.04 -4.54 -22.02
N ARG A 373 18.79 -4.47 -22.52
CA ARG A 373 18.02 -3.23 -22.53
C ARG A 373 17.80 -2.66 -21.14
N TRP A 374 17.45 -3.51 -20.17
CA TRP A 374 17.31 -3.12 -18.77
C TRP A 374 18.61 -2.54 -18.19
N ALA A 375 19.77 -3.13 -18.47
CA ALA A 375 21.05 -2.70 -17.94
C ALA A 375 21.51 -1.35 -18.54
N GLU A 376 21.27 -1.14 -19.85
CA GLU A 376 21.86 -0.03 -20.61
C GLU A 376 20.90 1.18 -20.74
N ASP A 377 19.58 0.97 -20.68
CA ASP A 377 18.57 1.99 -20.99
C ASP A 377 17.77 2.40 -19.73
N GLY A 378 18.16 3.53 -19.12
CA GLY A 378 17.47 4.09 -17.96
C GLY A 378 16.02 4.49 -18.26
N GLU A 379 15.72 5.01 -19.48
CA GLU A 379 14.35 5.35 -19.87
C GLU A 379 13.46 4.10 -19.93
N PHE A 380 14.00 2.97 -20.37
CA PHE A 380 13.27 1.70 -20.35
C PHE A 380 12.95 1.25 -18.93
N ARG A 381 13.92 1.37 -17.98
CA ARG A 381 13.67 1.07 -16.56
C ARG A 381 12.55 1.95 -15.97
N ASP A 382 12.59 3.24 -16.26
CA ASP A 382 11.57 4.19 -15.81
C ASP A 382 10.18 3.87 -16.40
N LEU A 383 10.12 3.41 -17.66
CA LEU A 383 8.86 2.96 -18.27
C LEU A 383 8.32 1.68 -17.62
N VAL A 384 9.17 0.71 -17.31
CA VAL A 384 8.76 -0.51 -16.60
C VAL A 384 8.30 -0.18 -15.18
N GLY A 385 9.01 0.71 -14.47
CA GLY A 385 8.62 1.23 -13.16
C GLY A 385 7.24 1.90 -13.21
N TRP A 386 6.99 2.77 -14.19
CA TRP A 386 5.67 3.34 -14.42
C TRP A 386 4.60 2.26 -14.65
N ALA A 387 4.85 1.31 -15.54
CA ALA A 387 3.88 0.26 -15.87
C ALA A 387 3.57 -0.66 -14.67
N LEU A 388 4.54 -0.86 -13.77
CA LEU A 388 4.35 -1.66 -12.56
C LEU A 388 3.25 -1.07 -11.66
N PHE A 389 3.20 0.26 -11.52
CA PHE A 389 2.26 0.93 -10.62
C PHE A 389 1.04 1.52 -11.34
N SER A 390 1.09 1.74 -12.65
CA SER A 390 0.01 2.35 -13.42
C SER A 390 -1.24 1.46 -13.51
N PRO A 391 -2.43 1.95 -13.21
CA PRO A 391 -3.69 1.24 -13.46
C PRO A 391 -3.99 1.05 -14.95
N LEU A 392 -3.33 1.82 -15.84
CA LEU A 392 -3.46 1.67 -17.29
C LEU A 392 -2.64 0.50 -17.85
N ALA A 393 -1.82 -0.15 -17.02
CA ALA A 393 -1.09 -1.37 -17.34
C ALA A 393 -1.71 -2.58 -16.61
N PRO A 394 -2.81 -3.16 -17.11
CA PRO A 394 -3.55 -4.22 -16.41
C PRO A 394 -2.78 -5.55 -16.35
N ASP A 395 -1.89 -5.81 -17.30
CA ASP A 395 -1.07 -7.03 -17.31
C ASP A 395 0.15 -6.88 -16.40
N LYS A 396 -0.06 -7.01 -15.10
CA LYS A 396 1.04 -7.00 -14.12
C LYS A 396 1.94 -8.23 -14.26
N HIS A 397 1.42 -9.35 -14.73
CA HIS A 397 2.21 -10.58 -14.89
C HIS A 397 3.38 -10.38 -15.86
N GLY A 398 3.15 -9.76 -17.03
CA GLY A 398 4.21 -9.46 -17.99
C GLY A 398 5.27 -8.52 -17.40
N ILE A 399 4.86 -7.46 -16.70
CA ILE A 399 5.78 -6.51 -16.05
C ILE A 399 6.60 -7.17 -14.94
N LEU A 400 5.98 -7.97 -14.09
CA LEU A 400 6.66 -8.71 -13.03
C LEU A 400 7.63 -9.76 -13.59
N THR A 401 7.30 -10.38 -14.73
CA THR A 401 8.20 -11.27 -15.45
C THR A 401 9.45 -10.53 -15.97
N ILE A 402 9.29 -9.30 -16.47
CA ILE A 402 10.43 -8.46 -16.86
C ILE A 402 11.38 -8.26 -15.68
N LEU A 403 10.84 -7.92 -14.50
CA LEU A 403 11.65 -7.71 -13.29
C LEU A 403 12.33 -9.01 -12.84
N ALA A 404 11.63 -10.14 -12.87
CA ALA A 404 12.23 -11.46 -12.57
C ALA A 404 13.38 -11.81 -13.51
N VAL A 405 13.26 -11.48 -14.82
CA VAL A 405 14.31 -11.71 -15.81
C VAL A 405 15.48 -10.74 -15.64
N ALA A 406 15.23 -9.47 -15.31
CA ALA A 406 16.26 -8.45 -15.08
C ALA A 406 17.22 -8.87 -13.97
N ALA A 407 16.70 -9.41 -12.88
CA ALA A 407 17.43 -10.04 -11.77
C ALA A 407 18.60 -9.19 -11.22
N ASP A 408 18.38 -7.88 -11.07
CA ASP A 408 19.36 -6.95 -10.51
C ASP A 408 18.81 -6.19 -9.28
N PRO A 409 19.66 -5.48 -8.51
CA PRO A 409 19.18 -4.76 -7.32
C PRO A 409 18.13 -3.68 -7.59
N ALA A 410 18.06 -3.12 -8.81
CA ALA A 410 17.06 -2.11 -9.14
C ALA A 410 15.67 -2.75 -9.34
N ALA A 411 15.63 -3.88 -10.04
CA ALA A 411 14.40 -4.66 -10.21
C ALA A 411 13.93 -5.26 -8.88
N GLU A 412 14.84 -5.74 -8.03
CA GLU A 412 14.52 -6.21 -6.69
C GLU A 412 13.85 -5.12 -5.84
N ARG A 413 14.38 -3.89 -5.85
CA ARG A 413 13.77 -2.76 -5.13
C ARG A 413 12.33 -2.49 -5.59
N LEU A 414 12.06 -2.51 -6.90
CA LEU A 414 10.71 -2.32 -7.43
C LEU A 414 9.74 -3.43 -6.99
N LEU A 415 10.20 -4.69 -6.96
CA LEU A 415 9.40 -5.80 -6.44
C LEU A 415 9.08 -5.63 -4.95
N ARG A 416 10.06 -5.24 -4.14
CA ARG A 416 9.87 -4.99 -2.70
C ARG A 416 8.92 -3.82 -2.47
N GLU A 417 9.07 -2.72 -3.21
CA GLU A 417 8.15 -1.58 -3.16
C GLU A 417 6.72 -1.99 -3.54
N PHE A 418 6.56 -2.78 -4.61
CA PHE A 418 5.24 -3.26 -5.05
C PHE A 418 4.52 -4.08 -3.98
N LEU A 419 5.25 -4.89 -3.21
CA LEU A 419 4.70 -5.68 -2.12
C LEU A 419 4.18 -4.84 -0.94
N LEU A 420 4.76 -3.63 -0.74
CA LEU A 420 4.36 -2.71 0.34
C LEU A 420 3.14 -1.85 -0.02
N ARG A 421 2.78 -1.74 -1.30
CA ARG A 421 1.71 -0.85 -1.78
C ARG A 421 0.33 -1.34 -1.37
N SER A 422 -0.47 -0.47 -0.74
CA SER A 422 -1.87 -0.75 -0.37
C SER A 422 -2.82 -0.75 -1.58
N ASP A 423 -2.48 -0.03 -2.65
CA ASP A 423 -3.28 0.16 -3.86
C ASP A 423 -3.13 -0.96 -4.92
N GLN A 424 -2.28 -1.96 -4.66
CA GLN A 424 -2.08 -3.09 -5.58
C GLN A 424 -2.82 -4.34 -5.11
N SER A 425 -3.35 -5.12 -6.08
CA SER A 425 -4.13 -6.32 -5.77
C SER A 425 -3.28 -7.42 -5.14
N ASP A 426 -3.88 -8.17 -4.22
CA ASP A 426 -3.23 -9.30 -3.56
C ASP A 426 -2.79 -10.38 -4.55
N GLU A 427 -3.56 -10.63 -5.62
CA GLU A 427 -3.18 -11.54 -6.70
C GLU A 427 -1.87 -11.12 -7.39
N SER A 428 -1.73 -9.83 -7.72
CA SER A 428 -0.50 -9.30 -8.31
C SER A 428 0.67 -9.36 -7.34
N LYS A 429 0.42 -9.18 -6.02
CA LYS A 429 1.45 -9.32 -4.98
C LYS A 429 1.94 -10.75 -4.83
N GLN A 430 1.09 -11.76 -5.01
CA GLN A 430 1.53 -13.16 -5.05
C GLN A 430 2.50 -13.40 -6.21
N LEU A 431 2.23 -12.84 -7.39
CA LEU A 431 3.14 -12.92 -8.52
C LEU A 431 4.47 -12.20 -8.25
N ALA A 432 4.41 -11.02 -7.64
CA ALA A 432 5.60 -10.26 -7.26
C ALA A 432 6.44 -11.00 -6.20
N PHE A 433 5.80 -11.65 -5.23
CA PHE A 433 6.45 -12.51 -4.25
C PHE A 433 7.17 -13.68 -4.94
N GLY A 434 6.50 -14.36 -5.88
CA GLY A 434 7.11 -15.42 -6.69
C GLY A 434 8.29 -14.90 -7.52
N ALA A 435 8.18 -13.72 -8.12
CA ALA A 435 9.27 -13.07 -8.87
C ALA A 435 10.46 -12.76 -7.96
N LEU A 436 10.22 -12.25 -6.74
CA LEU A 436 11.28 -11.94 -5.77
C LEU A 436 12.06 -13.21 -5.35
N HIS A 437 11.40 -14.36 -5.24
CA HIS A 437 12.05 -15.64 -4.92
C HIS A 437 13.07 -16.09 -5.98
N THR A 438 13.02 -15.56 -7.20
CA THR A 438 14.03 -15.85 -8.23
C THR A 438 15.39 -15.20 -7.94
N TYR A 439 15.46 -14.30 -6.96
CA TYR A 439 16.66 -13.61 -6.50
C TYR A 439 17.35 -14.37 -5.35
N ASP A 440 17.97 -15.51 -5.65
CA ASP A 440 18.69 -16.37 -4.69
C ASP A 440 17.85 -16.71 -3.43
N GLY A 441 16.54 -16.89 -3.60
CA GLY A 441 15.62 -17.16 -2.51
C GLY A 441 15.31 -15.94 -1.63
N ALA A 442 15.44 -14.71 -2.19
CA ALA A 442 15.12 -13.49 -1.44
C ALA A 442 13.68 -13.50 -0.96
N GLU A 443 13.50 -13.10 0.31
CA GLU A 443 12.19 -12.91 0.92
C GLU A 443 11.92 -11.41 1.12
N PRO A 444 10.66 -10.97 1.06
CA PRO A 444 10.33 -9.58 1.36
C PRO A 444 10.58 -9.29 2.85
N ASN A 445 10.97 -8.06 3.16
CA ASN A 445 11.13 -7.60 4.54
C ASN A 445 9.78 -7.29 5.20
N ALA A 446 8.81 -6.86 4.39
CA ALA A 446 7.42 -6.63 4.76
C ALA A 446 6.53 -6.72 3.52
N MET A 447 5.24 -6.89 3.73
CA MET A 447 4.21 -6.89 2.69
C MET A 447 2.90 -6.36 3.25
N PHE A 448 2.19 -5.52 2.45
CA PHE A 448 0.80 -5.20 2.74
C PHE A 448 -0.11 -6.18 1.99
N TYR A 449 -0.85 -7.02 2.74
CA TYR A 449 -1.63 -8.10 2.13
C TYR A 449 -2.93 -8.37 2.91
N ASN A 450 -4.03 -8.63 2.21
CA ASN A 450 -5.37 -8.76 2.80
C ASN A 450 -5.76 -7.58 3.71
N GLY A 451 -5.34 -6.38 3.37
CA GLY A 451 -5.59 -5.18 4.16
C GLY A 451 -4.75 -5.08 5.44
N LEU A 452 -3.71 -5.88 5.60
CA LEU A 452 -2.85 -5.91 6.80
C LEU A 452 -1.37 -5.85 6.44
N TRP A 453 -0.60 -5.16 7.28
CA TRP A 453 0.85 -5.18 7.23
C TRP A 453 1.39 -6.49 7.81
N GLN A 454 2.30 -7.14 7.10
CA GLN A 454 2.96 -8.37 7.51
C GLN A 454 4.48 -8.15 7.49
N PHE A 455 5.18 -8.57 8.55
CA PHE A 455 6.61 -8.37 8.75
C PHE A 455 7.33 -9.70 9.02
N GLY A 456 8.60 -9.78 8.65
CA GLY A 456 9.49 -10.88 9.00
C GLY A 456 9.21 -12.20 8.28
N GLU A 457 9.64 -13.32 8.90
CA GLU A 457 9.45 -14.69 8.37
C GLU A 457 7.97 -15.11 8.31
N VAL A 458 7.10 -14.32 8.90
CA VAL A 458 5.65 -14.48 8.96
C VAL A 458 4.94 -13.79 7.80
N ILE A 459 5.63 -13.52 6.71
CA ILE A 459 4.93 -13.23 5.46
C ILE A 459 4.29 -14.55 5.06
N HIS A 460 3.19 -14.84 5.74
CA HIS A 460 2.36 -15.98 5.39
C HIS A 460 1.88 -15.73 3.99
N ALA A 461 2.39 -16.52 3.14
CA ALA A 461 1.78 -16.76 1.88
C ALA A 461 0.29 -16.95 2.16
N THR A 462 -0.47 -16.04 1.69
CA THR A 462 -1.86 -15.84 2.03
C THR A 462 -2.66 -16.97 1.45
N LEU A 463 -3.49 -17.50 2.29
CA LEU A 463 -4.43 -18.53 1.89
C LEU A 463 -5.38 -17.97 0.84
N PRO A 464 -5.69 -18.73 -0.23
CA PRO A 464 -6.65 -18.32 -1.23
C PRO A 464 -7.97 -17.83 -0.62
N SER A 465 -8.54 -16.76 -1.15
CA SER A 465 -9.79 -16.16 -0.65
C SER A 465 -11.01 -17.07 -0.73
N ASP A 466 -10.96 -18.08 -1.60
CA ASP A 466 -11.99 -19.12 -1.79
C ASP A 466 -11.79 -20.37 -0.92
N LEU A 467 -10.83 -20.32 0.02
CA LEU A 467 -10.51 -21.45 0.87
C LEU A 467 -11.71 -21.93 1.68
N PRO A 468 -12.05 -23.23 1.68
CA PRO A 468 -13.20 -23.77 2.42
C PRO A 468 -13.10 -23.48 3.93
N LYS A 469 -14.25 -23.21 4.58
CA LYS A 469 -14.31 -22.93 6.04
C LYS A 469 -13.59 -23.94 6.92
N ALA A 470 -13.56 -25.23 6.52
CA ALA A 470 -12.84 -26.28 7.24
C ALA A 470 -11.32 -26.01 7.26
N TYR A 471 -10.76 -25.53 6.15
CA TYR A 471 -9.34 -25.17 6.03
C TYR A 471 -9.01 -23.91 6.85
N MET A 472 -9.90 -22.92 6.85
CA MET A 472 -9.75 -21.73 7.70
C MET A 472 -9.74 -22.08 9.20
N LYS A 473 -10.56 -23.04 9.62
CA LYS A 473 -10.55 -23.55 11.00
C LYS A 473 -9.23 -24.25 11.34
N VAL A 474 -8.72 -25.10 10.42
CA VAL A 474 -7.42 -25.75 10.61
C VAL A 474 -6.34 -24.68 10.76
N PHE A 475 -6.27 -23.70 9.88
CA PHE A 475 -5.30 -22.63 9.93
C PHE A 475 -5.39 -21.82 11.24
N GLY A 476 -6.58 -21.38 11.64
CA GLY A 476 -6.79 -20.64 12.89
C GLY A 476 -6.44 -21.43 14.16
N ARG A 477 -6.44 -22.76 14.11
CA ARG A 477 -5.96 -23.60 15.22
C ARG A 477 -4.45 -23.74 15.18
N LEU A 478 -3.83 -23.80 14.00
CA LEU A 478 -2.38 -23.84 13.87
C LEU A 478 -1.73 -22.57 14.46
N SER A 479 -2.36 -21.40 14.35
CA SER A 479 -1.87 -20.16 14.97
C SER A 479 -1.84 -20.20 16.50
N ARG A 480 -2.64 -21.08 17.12
CA ARG A 480 -2.75 -21.23 18.58
C ARG A 480 -2.14 -22.51 19.12
N CYS A 481 -1.53 -23.33 18.26
CA CYS A 481 -1.00 -24.63 18.69
C CYS A 481 0.13 -24.50 19.73
N ALA A 482 0.86 -23.39 19.76
CA ALA A 482 1.87 -23.10 20.76
C ALA A 482 1.29 -23.07 22.18
N GLU A 483 0.09 -22.54 22.33
CA GLU A 483 -0.64 -22.51 23.60
C GLU A 483 -1.26 -23.89 23.94
N GLU A 484 -1.80 -24.59 22.92
CA GLU A 484 -2.51 -25.87 23.09
C GLU A 484 -1.58 -27.01 23.53
N ILE A 485 -0.33 -27.02 23.09
CA ILE A 485 0.63 -28.13 23.36
C ILE A 485 1.92 -27.66 24.04
N ALA A 486 1.96 -26.42 24.51
CA ALA A 486 3.13 -25.80 25.18
C ALA A 486 4.43 -25.96 24.36
N CYS A 487 4.35 -25.75 23.04
CA CYS A 487 5.51 -25.76 22.14
C CYS A 487 5.98 -24.33 21.85
N PRO A 488 7.22 -24.14 21.36
CA PRO A 488 7.71 -22.83 20.93
C PRO A 488 6.83 -22.19 19.85
N GLU A 489 6.67 -20.87 19.85
CA GLU A 489 5.92 -20.11 18.84
C GLU A 489 6.37 -20.42 17.41
N LYS A 490 7.66 -20.63 17.20
CA LYS A 490 8.24 -21.04 15.91
C LYS A 490 7.66 -22.36 15.37
N THR A 491 7.12 -23.24 16.23
CA THR A 491 6.44 -24.47 15.80
C THR A 491 5.11 -24.13 15.14
N ALA A 492 4.37 -23.16 15.67
CA ALA A 492 3.12 -22.68 15.07
C ALA A 492 3.36 -22.09 13.67
N GLU A 493 4.43 -21.32 13.51
CA GLU A 493 4.81 -20.71 12.23
C GLU A 493 5.14 -21.80 11.19
N LEU A 494 5.95 -22.79 11.55
CA LEU A 494 6.31 -23.89 10.65
C LEU A 494 5.10 -24.75 10.28
N ALA A 495 4.20 -25.00 11.22
CA ALA A 495 2.97 -25.75 10.97
C ALA A 495 2.04 -24.99 9.99
N GLN A 496 1.90 -23.68 10.15
CA GLN A 496 1.15 -22.83 9.24
C GLN A 496 1.80 -22.78 7.85
N ARG A 497 3.13 -22.68 7.77
CA ARG A 497 3.88 -22.71 6.51
C ARG A 497 3.70 -24.02 5.77
N ALA A 498 3.75 -25.16 6.47
CA ALA A 498 3.49 -26.46 5.88
C ALA A 498 2.04 -26.58 5.36
N PHE A 499 1.08 -26.08 6.13
CA PHE A 499 -0.32 -26.01 5.72
C PHE A 499 -0.51 -25.18 4.45
N TYR A 500 0.16 -24.05 4.35
CA TYR A 500 0.10 -23.20 3.18
C TYR A 500 0.59 -23.92 1.91
N PHE A 501 1.76 -24.56 1.94
CA PHE A 501 2.25 -25.34 0.80
C PHE A 501 1.29 -26.45 0.42
N PHE A 502 0.65 -27.09 1.39
CA PHE A 502 -0.38 -28.07 1.14
C PHE A 502 -1.62 -27.49 0.44
N VAL A 503 -2.03 -26.28 0.80
CA VAL A 503 -3.15 -25.57 0.14
C VAL A 503 -2.80 -25.23 -1.30
N LEU A 504 -1.62 -24.68 -1.54
CA LEU A 504 -1.15 -24.35 -2.90
C LEU A 504 -1.06 -25.59 -3.80
N ALA A 505 -0.54 -26.70 -3.26
CA ALA A 505 -0.40 -27.94 -4.01
C ALA A 505 -1.75 -28.52 -4.50
N GLN A 506 -2.88 -28.09 -3.91
CA GLN A 506 -4.21 -28.50 -4.34
C GLN A 506 -4.76 -27.72 -5.54
N ASN A 507 -4.09 -26.65 -5.94
CA ASN A 507 -4.39 -25.85 -7.13
C ASN A 507 -5.88 -25.50 -7.29
N GLY A 508 -6.50 -24.96 -6.22
CA GLY A 508 -7.92 -24.57 -6.19
C GLY A 508 -8.93 -25.71 -6.10
N THR A 509 -8.48 -26.97 -6.12
CA THR A 509 -9.36 -28.14 -6.01
C THR A 509 -9.29 -28.73 -4.60
N TYR A 510 -9.98 -28.07 -3.65
CA TYR A 510 -9.88 -28.42 -2.23
C TYR A 510 -10.63 -29.70 -1.86
N ARG A 511 -9.92 -30.59 -1.18
CA ARG A 511 -10.51 -31.79 -0.60
C ARG A 511 -11.49 -31.43 0.52
N ARG A 512 -12.67 -32.04 0.52
CA ARG A 512 -13.64 -31.87 1.61
C ARG A 512 -13.13 -32.51 2.90
N LEU A 513 -13.00 -31.70 3.97
CA LEU A 513 -12.64 -32.18 5.31
C LEU A 513 -13.88 -32.33 6.18
N SER A 514 -13.97 -33.46 6.90
CA SER A 514 -14.95 -33.64 7.98
C SER A 514 -14.40 -33.05 9.28
N PRO A 515 -15.22 -32.72 10.30
CA PRO A 515 -14.75 -32.20 11.58
C PRO A 515 -13.67 -33.05 12.25
N THR A 516 -13.79 -34.41 12.18
CA THR A 516 -12.79 -35.31 12.72
C THR A 516 -11.50 -35.38 11.91
N GLN A 517 -11.53 -34.93 10.65
CA GLN A 517 -10.33 -34.76 9.82
C GLN A 517 -9.67 -33.42 10.08
N GLU A 518 -10.44 -32.36 10.43
CA GLU A 518 -9.87 -31.07 10.83
C GLU A 518 -8.86 -31.26 11.97
N ASP A 519 -9.23 -31.95 13.06
CA ASP A 519 -8.34 -32.27 14.18
C ASP A 519 -7.10 -33.06 13.76
N ALA A 520 -7.29 -34.05 12.90
CA ALA A 520 -6.18 -34.89 12.42
C ALA A 520 -5.20 -34.09 11.53
N PHE A 521 -5.69 -33.12 10.75
CA PHE A 521 -4.85 -32.25 9.93
C PHE A 521 -4.08 -31.25 10.79
N VAL A 522 -4.72 -30.64 11.80
CA VAL A 522 -4.00 -29.78 12.76
C VAL A 522 -2.86 -30.55 13.40
N ALA A 523 -3.13 -31.71 13.98
CA ALA A 523 -2.11 -32.55 14.61
C ALA A 523 -1.00 -32.98 13.63
N ALA A 524 -1.34 -33.25 12.37
CA ALA A 524 -0.36 -33.64 11.36
C ALA A 524 0.60 -32.51 10.99
N PHE A 525 0.12 -31.28 10.79
CA PHE A 525 0.97 -30.14 10.51
C PHE A 525 1.86 -29.78 11.70
N VAL A 526 1.32 -29.86 12.92
CA VAL A 526 2.10 -29.66 14.14
C VAL A 526 3.16 -30.75 14.30
N CYS A 527 2.82 -32.00 14.02
CA CYS A 527 3.77 -33.14 14.03
C CYS A 527 4.94 -32.91 13.05
N MET A 528 4.64 -32.44 11.82
CA MET A 528 5.66 -32.08 10.83
C MET A 528 6.58 -30.97 11.34
N ALA A 529 6.03 -29.91 11.95
CA ALA A 529 6.79 -28.78 12.47
C ALA A 529 7.67 -29.17 13.67
N VAL A 530 7.16 -29.99 14.59
CA VAL A 530 7.88 -30.54 15.75
C VAL A 530 9.05 -31.41 15.28
N HIS A 531 8.78 -32.29 14.32
CA HIS A 531 9.81 -33.18 13.75
C HIS A 531 10.91 -32.38 13.02
N PHE A 532 10.53 -31.37 12.27
CA PHE A 532 11.49 -30.50 11.58
C PHE A 532 12.41 -29.72 12.53
N GLN A 533 11.92 -29.40 13.73
CA GLN A 533 12.68 -28.69 14.76
C GLN A 533 13.42 -29.63 15.72
N GLU A 534 13.37 -30.95 15.49
CA GLU A 534 13.97 -31.96 16.37
C GLU A 534 13.53 -31.84 17.85
N GLN A 535 12.26 -31.42 18.07
CA GLN A 535 11.70 -31.27 19.41
C GLN A 535 11.31 -32.64 20.01
N ASP A 536 11.48 -32.77 21.31
CA ASP A 536 11.17 -33.99 22.06
C ASP A 536 9.67 -34.08 22.44
N ILE A 537 8.76 -33.86 21.44
CA ILE A 537 7.32 -34.05 21.57
C ILE A 537 6.92 -35.31 20.80
N ARG A 538 6.33 -36.27 21.50
CA ARG A 538 5.99 -37.58 20.89
C ARG A 538 4.66 -37.51 20.15
N GLU A 539 4.50 -38.34 19.13
CA GLU A 539 3.23 -38.47 18.39
C GLU A 539 2.05 -38.85 19.29
N GLU A 540 2.30 -39.56 20.36
CA GLU A 540 1.30 -39.98 21.36
C GLU A 540 0.76 -38.74 22.12
N ASP A 541 1.62 -37.82 22.49
CA ASP A 541 1.27 -36.59 23.19
C ASP A 541 0.41 -35.65 22.28
N LEU A 542 0.74 -35.59 20.99
CA LEU A 542 -0.07 -34.88 19.99
C LEU A 542 -1.44 -35.56 19.77
N CYS A 543 -1.47 -36.88 19.72
CA CYS A 543 -2.72 -37.61 19.59
C CYS A 543 -3.66 -37.37 20.80
N GLU A 544 -3.10 -37.30 22.01
CA GLU A 544 -3.86 -37.00 23.23
C GLU A 544 -4.36 -35.57 23.24
N ALA A 545 -3.48 -34.60 22.93
CA ALA A 545 -3.82 -33.17 22.92
C ALA A 545 -4.96 -32.81 21.93
N TYR A 546 -4.95 -33.45 20.75
CA TYR A 546 -5.97 -33.19 19.71
C TYR A 546 -7.11 -34.22 19.71
N GLY A 547 -7.15 -35.18 20.66
CA GLY A 547 -8.21 -36.16 20.80
C GLY A 547 -8.36 -37.10 19.60
N ILE A 548 -7.25 -37.46 18.96
CA ILE A 548 -7.22 -38.33 17.76
C ILE A 548 -6.46 -39.61 18.02
N THR A 549 -6.62 -40.58 17.12
CA THR A 549 -5.85 -41.85 17.16
C THR A 549 -4.61 -41.73 16.26
N ALA A 550 -3.53 -42.46 16.58
CA ALA A 550 -2.33 -42.56 15.77
C ALA A 550 -2.63 -42.95 14.30
N ARG A 551 -3.65 -43.82 14.08
CA ARG A 551 -4.10 -44.16 12.72
C ARG A 551 -4.64 -42.95 11.95
N ARG A 552 -5.37 -42.04 12.61
CA ARG A 552 -5.89 -40.80 11.98
C ARG A 552 -4.78 -39.83 11.68
N LEU A 553 -3.83 -39.64 12.59
CA LEU A 553 -2.63 -38.83 12.38
C LEU A 553 -1.84 -39.34 11.16
N ASN A 554 -1.52 -40.62 11.11
CA ASN A 554 -0.78 -41.22 10.01
C ASN A 554 -1.51 -41.11 8.65
N ASN A 555 -2.85 -41.20 8.66
CA ASN A 555 -3.64 -41.02 7.44
C ASN A 555 -3.60 -39.54 6.96
N ALA A 556 -3.66 -38.56 7.88
CA ALA A 556 -3.54 -37.14 7.52
C ALA A 556 -2.15 -36.82 6.97
N LEU A 557 -1.08 -37.29 7.61
CA LEU A 557 0.29 -37.17 7.12
C LEU A 557 0.45 -37.75 5.70
N LYS A 558 -0.07 -38.93 5.44
CA LYS A 558 -0.03 -39.54 4.09
C LYS A 558 -0.71 -38.66 3.04
N ILE A 559 -1.88 -38.10 3.37
CA ILE A 559 -2.61 -37.21 2.46
C ILE A 559 -1.80 -35.97 2.20
N ILE A 560 -1.22 -35.35 3.24
CA ILE A 560 -0.43 -34.14 3.11
C ILE A 560 0.79 -34.40 2.23
N PHE A 561 1.58 -35.43 2.52
CA PHE A 561 2.77 -35.76 1.74
C PHE A 561 2.45 -36.11 0.29
N SER A 562 1.41 -36.93 0.03
CA SER A 562 1.03 -37.25 -1.35
C SER A 562 0.60 -36.00 -2.15
N THR A 563 -0.11 -35.05 -1.51
CA THR A 563 -0.54 -33.83 -2.15
C THR A 563 0.66 -32.92 -2.46
N LEU A 564 1.62 -32.78 -1.53
CA LEU A 564 2.84 -32.00 -1.73
C LEU A 564 3.74 -32.59 -2.84
N GLU A 565 3.87 -33.93 -2.91
CA GLU A 565 4.61 -34.62 -3.96
C GLU A 565 3.97 -34.45 -5.35
N GLU A 566 2.65 -34.44 -5.44
CA GLU A 566 1.91 -34.20 -6.68
C GLU A 566 2.04 -32.76 -7.14
N GLY A 567 1.92 -31.78 -6.23
CA GLY A 567 2.08 -30.37 -6.52
C GLY A 567 3.50 -29.96 -6.92
N SER A 568 4.52 -30.70 -6.50
CA SER A 568 5.91 -30.46 -6.91
C SER A 568 6.23 -30.91 -8.35
N LYS A 569 5.32 -31.63 -9.02
CA LYS A 569 5.47 -32.16 -10.38
C LYS A 569 4.74 -31.31 -11.45
N THR A 570 3.90 -30.38 -11.00
CA THR A 570 3.19 -29.39 -11.86
C THR A 570 3.86 -28.04 -11.75
#